data_f3209a9a4903d3756317f9ab66abc208
#
_entry.id   f3209a9a4903d3756317f9ab66abc208
#
_cell.length_a   1.000
_cell.length_b   1.000
_cell.length_c   1.000
_cell.angle_alpha   90.00
_cell.angle_beta   90.00
_cell.angle_gamma   90.00
#
_symmetry.space_group_name_H-M   'P 1'
#
loop_
_entity.id
_entity.type
_entity.pdbx_description
1 polymer ?
#
loop_
_entity_poly.entity_id
_entity_poly.type
_entity_poly.pdbx_seq_one_letter_code
_entity_poly.pdbx_strand_id
1 'polypeptide(L)'
;LQPKSYEMIQDAVENSGTKVTLTTNGTLLNEKRMFKILKTGLHMIDISTDAASKETYKKIRVGGDLDTTQANILKLLDLKKEANAKTKIIVSFVEQKENTHEVDDFKRYWESKNVDEVLIRRLHSNSGSNLKDKIKTDTNQNNRRPCLYPWERVILNARGKLAFCPTDWYAKSELCSYEDHFIKDVWKNTFYKDLRNQHLTCKFSNKFCKQCPDWKNTSWPFDQNKSYADLVERVLYKETS
;
A
#
# COMPACT_ATOMS: atom_id res chain seq x y z
N LEU A 1 2.07 17.08 1.43
CA LEU A 1 0.85 16.84 0.65
C LEU A 1 0.71 17.91 -0.40
N GLN A 2 0.30 17.53 -1.59
CA GLN A 2 -0.13 18.41 -2.67
C GLN A 2 -1.21 19.38 -2.12
N PRO A 3 -1.16 20.69 -2.41
CA PRO A 3 -2.13 21.65 -1.87
C PRO A 3 -3.60 21.26 -2.09
N LYS A 4 -3.92 20.69 -3.25
CA LYS A 4 -5.28 20.27 -3.63
C LYS A 4 -5.65 18.84 -3.22
N SER A 5 -4.80 18.13 -2.46
CA SER A 5 -5.06 16.70 -2.15
C SER A 5 -6.33 16.49 -1.32
N TYR A 6 -6.71 17.43 -0.48
CA TYR A 6 -7.94 17.32 0.32
C TYR A 6 -9.19 17.43 -0.55
N GLU A 7 -9.21 18.40 -1.47
CA GLU A 7 -10.29 18.57 -2.44
C GLU A 7 -10.41 17.35 -3.35
N MET A 8 -9.29 16.82 -3.83
CA MET A 8 -9.28 15.60 -4.66
C MET A 8 -9.80 14.37 -3.90
N ILE A 9 -9.43 14.21 -2.64
CA ILE A 9 -9.94 13.11 -1.79
C ILE A 9 -11.44 13.27 -1.58
N GLN A 10 -11.89 14.48 -1.23
CA GLN A 10 -13.29 14.77 -0.99
C GLN A 10 -14.12 14.52 -2.25
N ASP A 11 -13.71 15.04 -3.40
CA ASP A 11 -14.37 14.80 -4.69
C ASP A 11 -14.47 13.31 -5.01
N ALA A 12 -13.38 12.56 -4.81
CA ALA A 12 -13.39 11.12 -5.03
C ALA A 12 -14.35 10.38 -4.08
N VAL A 13 -14.43 10.79 -2.81
CA VAL A 13 -15.37 10.21 -1.83
C VAL A 13 -16.82 10.49 -2.22
N GLU A 14 -17.11 11.72 -2.61
CA GLU A 14 -18.49 12.17 -2.90
C GLU A 14 -18.99 11.68 -4.27
N ASN A 15 -18.12 11.60 -5.28
CA ASN A 15 -18.55 11.47 -6.67
C ASN A 15 -18.14 10.16 -7.35
N SER A 16 -17.20 9.37 -6.80
CA SER A 16 -16.73 8.17 -7.51
C SER A 16 -17.53 6.89 -7.21
N GLY A 17 -18.28 6.86 -6.11
CA GLY A 17 -18.94 5.63 -5.62
C GLY A 17 -17.95 4.54 -5.16
N THR A 18 -16.65 4.85 -5.05
CA THR A 18 -15.60 3.90 -4.65
C THR A 18 -15.11 4.17 -3.23
N LYS A 19 -14.42 3.21 -2.64
CA LYS A 19 -13.73 3.43 -1.37
C LYS A 19 -12.39 4.13 -1.61
N VAL A 20 -12.20 5.27 -0.95
CA VAL A 20 -10.98 6.07 -1.04
C VAL A 20 -10.11 5.80 0.18
N THR A 21 -8.83 5.49 -0.07
CA THR A 21 -7.85 5.22 0.98
C THR A 21 -6.61 6.08 0.78
N LEU A 22 -5.90 6.39 1.87
CA LEU A 22 -4.66 7.16 1.85
C LEU A 22 -3.58 6.40 2.61
N THR A 23 -2.39 6.27 2.02
CA THR A 23 -1.19 5.79 2.73
C THR A 23 -0.24 6.95 2.99
N THR A 24 0.30 7.04 4.21
CA THR A 24 1.22 8.10 4.63
C THR A 24 2.25 7.57 5.63
N ASN A 25 3.38 8.29 5.79
CA ASN A 25 4.32 8.04 6.89
C ASN A 25 3.95 8.74 8.21
N GLY A 26 2.89 9.53 8.23
CA GLY A 26 2.38 10.19 9.43
C GLY A 26 3.20 11.39 9.96
N THR A 27 4.43 11.59 9.52
CA THR A 27 5.35 12.59 10.10
C THR A 27 4.86 14.03 9.98
N LEU A 28 4.13 14.35 8.94
CA LEU A 28 3.61 15.70 8.68
C LEU A 28 2.13 15.87 9.06
N LEU A 29 1.54 14.91 9.74
CA LEU A 29 0.17 14.99 10.23
C LEU A 29 0.11 15.89 11.46
N ASN A 30 -0.03 17.19 11.25
CA ASN A 30 -0.41 18.10 12.32
C ASN A 30 -1.94 18.18 12.46
N GLU A 31 -2.42 18.73 13.58
CA GLU A 31 -3.84 18.80 13.92
C GLU A 31 -4.72 19.41 12.80
N LYS A 32 -4.27 20.50 12.20
CA LYS A 32 -4.96 21.15 11.07
C LYS A 32 -5.12 20.21 9.87
N ARG A 33 -4.10 19.40 9.55
CA ARG A 33 -4.14 18.43 8.45
C ARG A 33 -5.01 17.23 8.80
N MET A 34 -4.93 16.73 10.05
CA MET A 34 -5.78 15.64 10.53
C MET A 34 -7.26 16.02 10.42
N PHE A 35 -7.63 17.20 10.90
CA PHE A 35 -8.98 17.71 10.82
C PHE A 35 -9.48 17.83 9.36
N LYS A 36 -8.64 18.35 8.47
CA LYS A 36 -8.97 18.43 7.03
C LYS A 36 -9.19 17.05 6.44
N ILE A 37 -8.30 16.07 6.74
CA ILE A 37 -8.43 14.70 6.24
C ILE A 37 -9.73 14.06 6.73
N LEU A 38 -10.02 14.14 8.02
CA LEU A 38 -11.25 13.56 8.58
C LEU A 38 -12.52 14.18 7.96
N LYS A 39 -12.49 15.49 7.67
CA LYS A 39 -13.61 16.19 7.01
C LYS A 39 -13.86 15.75 5.56
N THR A 40 -12.87 15.20 4.86
CA THR A 40 -13.08 14.72 3.48
C THR A 40 -13.99 13.48 3.40
N GLY A 41 -14.29 12.84 4.52
CA GLY A 41 -15.01 11.56 4.52
C GLY A 41 -14.14 10.38 4.04
N LEU A 42 -12.80 10.54 4.01
CA LEU A 42 -11.86 9.46 3.67
C LEU A 42 -12.23 8.17 4.39
N HIS A 43 -12.29 7.07 3.66
CA HIS A 43 -12.74 5.80 4.23
C HIS A 43 -11.66 5.15 5.11
N MET A 44 -10.38 5.27 4.71
CA MET A 44 -9.28 4.65 5.44
C MET A 44 -7.98 5.43 5.28
N ILE A 45 -7.22 5.57 6.36
CA ILE A 45 -5.85 6.03 6.37
C ILE A 45 -4.93 4.94 6.89
N ASP A 46 -3.89 4.62 6.12
CA ASP A 46 -2.87 3.63 6.47
C ASP A 46 -1.56 4.38 6.77
N ILE A 47 -1.10 4.28 8.03
CA ILE A 47 0.08 5.00 8.49
C ILE A 47 1.23 4.01 8.68
N SER A 48 2.23 4.13 7.82
CA SER A 48 3.40 3.25 7.85
C SER A 48 4.41 3.71 8.90
N THR A 49 4.68 2.85 9.89
CA THR A 49 5.57 3.15 11.02
C THR A 49 6.84 2.28 11.01
N ASP A 50 6.72 0.98 10.75
CA ASP A 50 7.80 0.01 10.53
C ASP A 50 8.77 -0.20 11.70
N ALA A 51 8.45 0.26 12.91
CA ALA A 51 9.26 0.01 14.10
C ALA A 51 8.45 0.19 15.39
N ALA A 52 8.88 -0.51 16.45
CA ALA A 52 8.40 -0.33 17.81
C ALA A 52 9.40 0.49 18.66
N SER A 53 10.68 0.51 18.29
CA SER A 53 11.73 1.27 18.98
C SER A 53 12.26 2.44 18.15
N LYS A 54 12.76 3.47 18.85
CA LYS A 54 13.38 4.65 18.21
C LYS A 54 14.63 4.28 17.43
N GLU A 55 15.38 3.32 17.93
CA GLU A 55 16.62 2.86 17.30
C GLU A 55 16.35 2.23 15.95
N THR A 56 15.41 1.29 15.89
CA THR A 56 14.99 0.63 14.64
C THR A 56 14.33 1.63 13.70
N TYR A 57 13.50 2.54 14.24
CA TYR A 57 12.85 3.56 13.41
C TYR A 57 13.86 4.44 12.67
N LYS A 58 14.89 4.93 13.35
CA LYS A 58 15.96 5.75 12.74
C LYS A 58 16.71 5.01 11.62
N LYS A 59 16.90 3.70 11.77
CA LYS A 59 17.58 2.87 10.74
C LYS A 59 16.73 2.71 9.48
N ILE A 60 15.42 2.59 9.62
CA ILE A 60 14.49 2.28 8.53
C ILE A 60 13.91 3.56 7.92
N ARG A 61 13.48 4.49 8.77
CA ARG A 61 12.84 5.75 8.42
C ARG A 61 13.80 6.93 8.59
N VAL A 62 14.83 6.97 7.74
CA VAL A 62 15.90 7.97 7.81
C VAL A 62 15.32 9.40 7.84
N GLY A 63 15.73 10.18 8.84
CA GLY A 63 15.22 11.54 9.06
C GLY A 63 13.86 11.61 9.76
N GLY A 64 13.24 10.47 10.08
CA GLY A 64 12.00 10.43 10.84
C GLY A 64 12.21 10.38 12.35
N ASP A 65 11.18 10.74 13.11
CA ASP A 65 11.12 10.64 14.57
C ASP A 65 9.90 9.80 14.97
N LEU A 66 10.15 8.72 15.73
CA LEU A 66 9.10 7.79 16.15
C LEU A 66 8.12 8.44 17.13
N ASP A 67 8.61 9.24 18.09
CA ASP A 67 7.74 9.89 19.08
C ASP A 67 6.76 10.84 18.40
N THR A 68 7.25 11.64 17.47
CA THR A 68 6.41 12.54 16.66
C THR A 68 5.37 11.75 15.86
N THR A 69 5.78 10.64 15.23
CA THR A 69 4.86 9.82 14.44
C THR A 69 3.80 9.17 15.33
N GLN A 70 4.20 8.61 16.47
CA GLN A 70 3.27 8.02 17.44
C GLN A 70 2.31 9.05 18.02
N ALA A 71 2.82 10.21 18.43
CA ALA A 71 2.00 11.31 18.95
C ALA A 71 0.96 11.76 17.90
N ASN A 72 1.36 11.87 16.65
CA ASN A 72 0.45 12.22 15.56
C ASN A 72 -0.65 11.16 15.35
N ILE A 73 -0.33 9.88 15.44
CA ILE A 73 -1.33 8.81 15.30
C ILE A 73 -2.31 8.84 16.48
N LEU A 74 -1.82 8.97 17.70
CA LEU A 74 -2.66 9.06 18.89
C LEU A 74 -3.59 10.27 18.83
N LYS A 75 -3.06 11.44 18.43
CA LYS A 75 -3.90 12.64 18.24
C LYS A 75 -4.94 12.46 17.15
N LEU A 76 -4.61 11.75 16.05
CA LEU A 76 -5.58 11.46 14.99
C LEU A 76 -6.71 10.55 15.49
N LEU A 77 -6.41 9.56 16.34
CA LEU A 77 -7.42 8.71 16.98
C LEU A 77 -8.36 9.54 17.87
N ASP A 78 -7.81 10.46 18.68
CA ASP A 78 -8.61 11.34 19.51
C ASP A 78 -9.54 12.23 18.68
N LEU A 79 -8.99 12.89 17.65
CA LEU A 79 -9.78 13.74 16.76
C LEU A 79 -10.86 12.96 15.98
N LYS A 80 -10.54 11.73 15.57
CA LYS A 80 -11.54 10.83 14.95
C LYS A 80 -12.72 10.60 15.89
N LYS A 81 -12.43 10.32 17.16
CA LYS A 81 -13.45 10.08 18.20
C LYS A 81 -14.26 11.35 18.47
N GLU A 82 -13.60 12.50 18.67
CA GLU A 82 -14.24 13.79 18.90
C GLU A 82 -15.17 14.20 17.75
N ALA A 83 -14.73 13.99 16.51
CA ALA A 83 -15.48 14.31 15.30
C ALA A 83 -16.52 13.23 14.92
N ASN A 84 -16.60 12.11 15.66
CA ASN A 84 -17.39 10.93 15.29
C ASN A 84 -17.15 10.49 13.83
N ALA A 85 -15.88 10.57 13.38
CA ALA A 85 -15.53 10.28 12.00
C ALA A 85 -15.45 8.76 11.75
N LYS A 86 -15.98 8.32 10.60
CA LYS A 86 -16.02 6.90 10.22
C LYS A 86 -14.73 6.39 9.59
N THR A 87 -13.76 7.27 9.36
CA THR A 87 -12.47 6.93 8.77
C THR A 87 -11.78 5.81 9.56
N LYS A 88 -11.40 4.72 8.90
CA LYS A 88 -10.62 3.66 9.52
C LYS A 88 -9.14 4.08 9.60
N ILE A 89 -8.52 3.87 10.76
CA ILE A 89 -7.10 4.18 10.99
C ILE A 89 -6.34 2.87 11.14
N ILE A 90 -5.45 2.61 10.17
CA ILE A 90 -4.58 1.44 10.14
C ILE A 90 -3.15 1.89 10.44
N VAL A 91 -2.44 1.09 11.21
CA VAL A 91 -1.00 1.26 11.40
C VAL A 91 -0.29 0.07 10.79
N SER A 92 0.62 0.34 9.85
CA SER A 92 1.30 -0.72 9.11
C SER A 92 2.80 -0.79 9.38
N PHE A 93 3.30 -2.02 9.27
CA PHE A 93 4.68 -2.40 9.52
C PHE A 93 5.16 -3.28 8.37
N VAL A 94 6.17 -2.86 7.64
CA VAL A 94 6.82 -3.67 6.61
C VAL A 94 7.96 -4.44 7.25
N GLU A 95 7.75 -5.73 7.45
CA GLU A 95 8.74 -6.63 8.06
C GLU A 95 9.96 -6.79 7.16
N GLN A 96 11.13 -6.54 7.73
CA GLN A 96 12.44 -6.69 7.12
C GLN A 96 13.47 -7.13 8.19
N LYS A 97 14.68 -7.47 7.77
CA LYS A 97 15.71 -8.01 8.66
C LYS A 97 15.96 -7.14 9.91
N GLU A 98 15.91 -5.83 9.72
CA GLU A 98 16.24 -4.82 10.74
C GLU A 98 15.17 -4.71 11.84
N ASN A 99 13.92 -5.14 11.59
CA ASN A 99 12.79 -4.93 12.50
C ASN A 99 11.97 -6.19 12.81
N THR A 100 12.30 -7.34 12.25
CA THR A 100 11.50 -8.57 12.42
C THR A 100 11.33 -8.95 13.90
N HIS A 101 12.31 -8.62 14.74
CA HIS A 101 12.27 -8.88 16.19
C HIS A 101 11.28 -8.00 16.96
N GLU A 102 10.77 -6.93 16.34
CA GLU A 102 9.84 -5.97 16.96
C GLU A 102 8.36 -6.19 16.57
N VAL A 103 8.06 -7.18 15.73
CA VAL A 103 6.70 -7.38 15.19
C VAL A 103 5.65 -7.55 16.28
N ASP A 104 5.93 -8.38 17.30
CA ASP A 104 4.99 -8.66 18.39
C ASP A 104 4.81 -7.46 19.33
N ASP A 105 5.89 -6.73 19.62
CA ASP A 105 5.84 -5.51 20.42
C ASP A 105 5.04 -4.42 19.70
N PHE A 106 5.25 -4.28 18.40
CA PHE A 106 4.52 -3.36 17.55
C PHE A 106 3.01 -3.67 17.56
N LYS A 107 2.63 -4.93 17.38
CA LYS A 107 1.22 -5.36 17.41
C LYS A 107 0.59 -5.04 18.76
N ARG A 108 1.20 -5.52 19.85
CA ARG A 108 0.66 -5.28 21.21
C ARG A 108 0.47 -3.80 21.51
N TYR A 109 1.45 -2.97 21.14
CA TYR A 109 1.38 -1.53 21.37
C TYR A 109 0.19 -0.90 20.65
N TRP A 110 0.05 -1.12 19.32
CA TRP A 110 -0.99 -0.46 18.55
C TRP A 110 -2.38 -1.04 18.77
N GLU A 111 -2.50 -2.33 19.03
CA GLU A 111 -3.76 -2.96 19.44
C GLU A 111 -4.26 -2.37 20.77
N SER A 112 -3.36 -2.11 21.73
CA SER A 112 -3.69 -1.42 22.99
C SER A 112 -4.17 0.02 22.81
N LYS A 113 -3.90 0.65 21.66
CA LYS A 113 -4.33 2.03 21.33
C LYS A 113 -5.64 2.09 20.56
N ASN A 114 -6.30 0.94 20.34
CA ASN A 114 -7.58 0.84 19.63
C ASN A 114 -7.54 1.42 18.20
N VAL A 115 -6.45 1.21 17.47
CA VAL A 115 -6.45 1.41 16.02
C VAL A 115 -7.41 0.41 15.36
N ASP A 116 -7.99 0.76 14.22
CA ASP A 116 -8.95 -0.14 13.57
C ASP A 116 -8.31 -1.44 13.07
N GLU A 117 -7.02 -1.42 12.70
CA GLU A 117 -6.26 -2.61 12.29
C GLU A 117 -4.75 -2.36 12.43
N VAL A 118 -3.99 -3.41 12.78
CA VAL A 118 -2.52 -3.45 12.71
C VAL A 118 -2.11 -4.37 11.58
N LEU A 119 -1.37 -3.84 10.61
CA LEU A 119 -1.04 -4.57 9.39
C LEU A 119 0.45 -4.88 9.28
N ILE A 120 0.82 -6.15 9.33
CA ILE A 120 2.18 -6.61 9.06
C ILE A 120 2.30 -7.01 7.59
N ARG A 121 3.21 -6.39 6.87
CA ARG A 121 3.48 -6.63 5.45
C ARG A 121 4.88 -7.20 5.26
N ARG A 122 5.07 -7.91 4.18
CA ARG A 122 6.40 -8.33 3.74
C ARG A 122 7.04 -7.25 2.88
N LEU A 123 8.36 -7.11 2.99
CA LEU A 123 9.14 -6.22 2.14
C LEU A 123 9.08 -6.69 0.68
N HIS A 124 8.79 -5.78 -0.23
CA HIS A 124 8.87 -6.02 -1.66
C HIS A 124 10.30 -5.85 -2.17
N SER A 125 10.66 -6.62 -3.19
CA SER A 125 11.99 -6.53 -3.83
C SER A 125 12.11 -5.37 -4.81
N ASN A 126 11.08 -4.53 -4.93
CA ASN A 126 10.97 -3.52 -5.99
C ASN A 126 11.17 -4.14 -7.39
N SER A 127 10.37 -5.19 -7.67
CA SER A 127 10.43 -5.95 -8.92
C SER A 127 11.81 -6.55 -9.23
N GLY A 128 12.52 -6.97 -8.19
CA GLY A 128 13.86 -7.55 -8.30
C GLY A 128 15.00 -6.53 -8.29
N SER A 129 14.72 -5.24 -8.20
CA SER A 129 15.77 -4.21 -8.23
C SER A 129 16.62 -4.16 -6.95
N ASN A 130 16.08 -4.60 -5.81
CA ASN A 130 16.75 -4.62 -4.50
C ASN A 130 17.31 -6.00 -4.13
N LEU A 131 17.48 -6.92 -5.10
CA LEU A 131 17.89 -8.29 -4.83
C LEU A 131 19.32 -8.46 -4.32
N LYS A 132 20.18 -7.47 -4.52
CA LYS A 132 21.61 -7.64 -4.24
C LYS A 132 21.95 -7.78 -2.76
N ASP A 133 21.11 -7.27 -1.82
CA ASP A 133 21.53 -7.18 -0.42
C ASP A 133 20.49 -7.56 0.66
N LYS A 134 19.21 -7.76 0.38
CA LYS A 134 18.20 -7.80 1.46
C LYS A 134 17.17 -8.92 1.44
N ILE A 135 16.98 -9.62 0.34
CA ILE A 135 15.96 -10.69 0.25
C ILE A 135 16.62 -11.94 -0.30
N LYS A 136 16.67 -13.02 0.50
CA LYS A 136 16.94 -14.36 -0.04
C LYS A 136 15.77 -14.72 -0.95
N THR A 137 15.90 -14.43 -2.23
CA THR A 137 14.92 -14.84 -3.22
C THR A 137 15.21 -16.26 -3.63
N ASP A 138 14.32 -17.13 -3.30
CA ASP A 138 14.20 -18.40 -4.00
C ASP A 138 13.86 -18.08 -5.45
N THR A 139 14.86 -18.14 -6.32
CA THR A 139 14.74 -17.92 -7.76
C THR A 139 14.18 -19.14 -8.47
N ASN A 140 13.77 -20.17 -7.73
CA ASN A 140 13.17 -21.36 -8.31
C ASN A 140 11.82 -21.02 -8.94
N GLN A 141 11.82 -20.90 -10.27
CA GLN A 141 10.64 -20.55 -11.06
C GLN A 141 9.76 -21.77 -11.40
N ASN A 142 10.16 -22.99 -11.01
CA ASN A 142 9.47 -24.21 -11.39
C ASN A 142 8.02 -24.30 -10.86
N ASN A 143 7.70 -23.55 -9.80
CA ASN A 143 6.35 -23.49 -9.20
C ASN A 143 5.79 -22.05 -9.23
N ARG A 144 6.17 -21.24 -10.23
CA ARG A 144 5.72 -19.87 -10.31
C ARG A 144 4.22 -19.79 -10.58
N ARG A 145 3.52 -19.06 -9.70
CA ARG A 145 2.10 -18.71 -9.91
C ARG A 145 1.99 -17.37 -10.63
N PRO A 146 0.86 -17.10 -11.31
CA PRO A 146 0.58 -15.78 -11.83
C PRO A 146 0.62 -14.72 -10.73
N CYS A 147 1.23 -13.57 -10.99
CA CYS A 147 1.12 -12.39 -10.13
C CYS A 147 -0.29 -11.80 -10.29
N LEU A 148 -0.95 -11.47 -9.19
CA LEU A 148 -2.33 -10.97 -9.21
C LEU A 148 -2.46 -9.54 -9.75
N TYR A 149 -1.41 -8.71 -9.65
CA TYR A 149 -1.49 -7.27 -9.99
C TYR A 149 -2.05 -6.95 -11.37
N PRO A 150 -1.75 -7.70 -12.46
CA PRO A 150 -2.38 -7.44 -13.77
C PRO A 150 -3.90 -7.60 -13.82
N TRP A 151 -4.51 -8.24 -12.82
CA TRP A 151 -5.97 -8.41 -12.69
C TRP A 151 -6.59 -7.56 -11.60
N GLU A 152 -5.77 -6.99 -10.70
CA GLU A 152 -6.23 -6.30 -9.51
C GLU A 152 -6.18 -4.78 -9.64
N ARG A 153 -5.17 -4.22 -10.34
CA ARG A 153 -4.93 -2.77 -10.26
C ARG A 153 -4.26 -2.15 -11.48
N VAL A 154 -4.54 -0.87 -11.68
CA VAL A 154 -3.81 0.06 -12.55
C VAL A 154 -3.18 1.11 -11.66
N ILE A 155 -1.98 1.53 -11.99
CA ILE A 155 -1.23 2.55 -11.27
C ILE A 155 -1.24 3.84 -12.11
N LEU A 156 -1.61 4.96 -11.51
CA LEU A 156 -1.35 6.29 -12.04
C LEU A 156 -0.28 6.93 -11.15
N ASN A 157 0.89 7.18 -11.72
CA ASN A 157 1.99 7.77 -10.95
C ASN A 157 1.92 9.30 -10.89
N ALA A 158 2.77 9.91 -10.06
CA ALA A 158 2.82 11.35 -9.86
C ALA A 158 3.21 12.16 -11.12
N ARG A 159 3.69 11.50 -12.20
CA ARG A 159 4.01 12.12 -13.49
C ARG A 159 2.86 11.99 -14.49
N GLY A 160 1.68 11.55 -14.07
CA GLY A 160 0.53 11.36 -14.93
C GLY A 160 0.66 10.17 -15.89
N LYS A 161 1.54 9.19 -15.59
CA LYS A 161 1.69 7.98 -16.41
C LYS A 161 0.97 6.79 -15.80
N LEU A 162 0.25 6.06 -16.65
CA LEU A 162 -0.32 4.76 -16.31
C LEU A 162 0.77 3.69 -16.30
N ALA A 163 0.75 2.83 -15.30
CA ALA A 163 1.71 1.75 -15.14
C ALA A 163 1.02 0.45 -14.70
N PHE A 164 1.65 -0.70 -14.95
CA PHE A 164 1.06 -2.01 -14.64
C PHE A 164 1.57 -2.65 -13.35
N CYS A 165 2.58 -2.07 -12.70
CA CYS A 165 3.18 -2.65 -11.48
C CYS A 165 3.28 -1.65 -10.33
N PRO A 166 2.67 -1.91 -9.17
CA PRO A 166 2.71 -1.01 -8.01
C PRO A 166 4.06 -1.02 -7.29
N THR A 167 4.91 -2.04 -7.50
CA THR A 167 6.22 -2.17 -6.84
C THR A 167 7.37 -1.63 -7.67
N ASP A 168 7.06 -0.94 -8.78
CA ASP A 168 8.07 -0.37 -9.67
C ASP A 168 8.48 1.04 -9.26
N TRP A 169 9.56 1.16 -8.54
CA TRP A 169 10.12 2.45 -8.12
C TRP A 169 10.90 3.18 -9.21
N TYR A 170 11.28 2.47 -10.27
CA TYR A 170 12.12 3.01 -11.34
C TYR A 170 11.37 3.34 -12.62
N ALA A 171 10.03 3.30 -12.57
CA ALA A 171 9.15 3.64 -13.68
C ALA A 171 9.36 2.81 -14.97
N LYS A 172 9.84 1.57 -14.82
CA LYS A 172 10.06 0.64 -15.94
C LYS A 172 8.77 -0.01 -16.44
N SER A 173 7.69 0.09 -15.66
CA SER A 173 6.36 -0.46 -15.99
C SER A 173 5.41 0.59 -16.56
N GLU A 174 5.88 1.80 -16.84
CA GLU A 174 5.06 2.85 -17.47
C GLU A 174 4.61 2.44 -18.87
N LEU A 175 3.36 2.77 -19.21
CA LEU A 175 2.71 2.42 -20.46
C LEU A 175 2.44 3.65 -21.33
N CYS A 176 1.67 4.59 -20.82
CA CYS A 176 1.20 5.76 -21.56
C CYS A 176 0.81 6.91 -20.64
N SER A 177 0.51 8.07 -21.21
CA SER A 177 -0.02 9.22 -20.47
C SER A 177 -1.51 9.03 -20.17
N TYR A 178 -1.92 9.35 -18.94
CA TYR A 178 -3.33 9.41 -18.57
C TYR A 178 -4.10 10.52 -19.30
N GLU A 179 -3.42 11.57 -19.73
CA GLU A 179 -4.02 12.67 -20.51
C GLU A 179 -4.55 12.20 -21.87
N ASP A 180 -3.90 11.18 -22.44
CA ASP A 180 -4.20 10.69 -23.79
C ASP A 180 -5.08 9.43 -23.80
N HIS A 181 -5.28 8.78 -22.63
CA HIS A 181 -5.90 7.45 -22.57
C HIS A 181 -6.79 7.28 -21.35
N PHE A 182 -7.99 6.74 -21.54
CA PHE A 182 -8.84 6.33 -20.43
C PHE A 182 -8.33 5.03 -19.79
N ILE A 183 -8.37 4.95 -18.47
CA ILE A 183 -7.96 3.76 -17.70
C ILE A 183 -8.65 2.50 -18.20
N LYS A 184 -9.98 2.56 -18.49
CA LYS A 184 -10.77 1.41 -18.98
C LYS A 184 -10.24 0.83 -20.31
N ASP A 185 -9.72 1.70 -21.18
CA ASP A 185 -9.23 1.28 -22.50
C ASP A 185 -7.84 0.68 -22.38
N VAL A 186 -6.98 1.28 -21.56
CA VAL A 186 -5.66 0.71 -21.22
C VAL A 186 -5.80 -0.65 -20.56
N TRP A 187 -6.72 -0.81 -19.59
CA TRP A 187 -7.00 -2.06 -18.88
C TRP A 187 -7.41 -3.22 -19.80
N LYS A 188 -8.08 -2.90 -20.92
CA LYS A 188 -8.61 -3.87 -21.90
C LYS A 188 -7.75 -4.01 -23.16
N ASN A 189 -6.68 -3.23 -23.30
CA ASN A 189 -5.85 -3.22 -24.50
C ASN A 189 -5.06 -4.52 -24.69
N THR A 190 -4.42 -4.66 -25.85
CA THR A 190 -3.59 -5.83 -26.21
C THR A 190 -2.44 -6.03 -25.23
N PHE A 191 -1.81 -4.96 -24.75
CA PHE A 191 -0.72 -5.07 -23.78
C PHE A 191 -1.14 -5.79 -22.51
N TYR A 192 -2.27 -5.38 -21.89
CA TYR A 192 -2.75 -6.04 -20.67
C TYR A 192 -3.24 -7.47 -20.92
N LYS A 193 -3.83 -7.74 -22.10
CA LYS A 193 -4.18 -9.11 -22.50
C LYS A 193 -2.95 -10.01 -22.60
N ASP A 194 -1.90 -9.52 -23.27
CA ASP A 194 -0.64 -10.26 -23.42
C ASP A 194 0.07 -10.43 -22.10
N LEU A 195 0.11 -9.39 -21.27
CA LEU A 195 0.70 -9.45 -19.93
C LEU A 195 0.03 -10.54 -19.07
N ARG A 196 -1.31 -10.56 -19.04
CA ARG A 196 -2.08 -11.60 -18.34
C ARG A 196 -1.78 -12.99 -18.87
N ASN A 197 -1.77 -13.15 -20.21
CA ASN A 197 -1.45 -14.43 -20.85
C ASN A 197 -0.02 -14.91 -20.51
N GLN A 198 0.97 -14.01 -20.51
CA GLN A 198 2.33 -14.32 -20.09
C GLN A 198 2.38 -14.85 -18.64
N HIS A 199 1.59 -14.28 -17.75
CA HIS A 199 1.50 -14.74 -16.36
C HIS A 199 0.81 -16.11 -16.25
N LEU A 200 -0.27 -16.36 -17.01
CA LEU A 200 -0.98 -17.64 -16.99
C LEU A 200 -0.14 -18.78 -17.59
N THR A 201 0.63 -18.49 -18.62
CA THR A 201 1.45 -19.50 -19.32
C THR A 201 2.87 -19.61 -18.78
N CYS A 202 3.27 -18.73 -17.85
CA CYS A 202 4.64 -18.58 -17.37
C CYS A 202 5.68 -18.33 -18.49
N LYS A 203 5.24 -17.83 -19.66
CA LYS A 203 6.09 -17.51 -20.81
C LYS A 203 6.26 -16.00 -20.93
N PHE A 204 7.29 -15.45 -20.29
CA PHE A 204 7.52 -14.01 -20.22
C PHE A 204 8.42 -13.51 -21.33
N SER A 205 7.93 -12.64 -22.19
CA SER A 205 8.71 -11.75 -23.05
C SER A 205 9.12 -10.48 -22.30
N ASN A 206 8.30 -10.03 -21.36
CA ASN A 206 8.58 -8.88 -20.50
C ASN A 206 9.66 -9.22 -19.46
N LYS A 207 10.87 -8.67 -19.65
CA LYS A 207 12.01 -8.88 -18.75
C LYS A 207 11.73 -8.43 -17.32
N PHE A 208 10.91 -7.39 -17.13
CA PHE A 208 10.55 -6.86 -15.83
C PHE A 208 9.81 -7.90 -14.98
N CYS A 209 8.77 -8.54 -15.54
CA CYS A 209 8.04 -9.61 -14.86
C CYS A 209 8.84 -10.91 -14.78
N LYS A 210 9.65 -11.24 -15.79
CA LYS A 210 10.39 -12.51 -15.86
C LYS A 210 11.28 -12.75 -14.65
N GLN A 211 11.95 -11.71 -14.16
CA GLN A 211 12.92 -11.80 -13.05
C GLN A 211 12.32 -11.40 -11.69
N CYS A 212 11.08 -10.91 -11.66
CA CYS A 212 10.46 -10.41 -10.45
C CYS A 212 10.12 -11.56 -9.49
N PRO A 213 10.54 -11.52 -8.21
CA PRO A 213 10.19 -12.49 -7.19
C PRO A 213 8.90 -12.12 -6.45
N ASP A 214 8.40 -10.87 -6.60
CA ASP A 214 7.30 -10.33 -5.80
C ASP A 214 5.93 -10.94 -6.13
N TRP A 215 5.83 -11.78 -7.17
CA TRP A 215 4.63 -12.56 -7.44
C TRP A 215 4.22 -13.44 -6.25
N LYS A 216 5.19 -13.84 -5.40
CA LYS A 216 4.95 -14.60 -4.17
C LYS A 216 4.21 -13.79 -3.10
N ASN A 217 4.27 -12.46 -3.19
CA ASN A 217 3.63 -11.55 -2.25
C ASN A 217 2.20 -11.19 -2.68
N THR A 218 1.74 -11.69 -3.84
CA THR A 218 0.35 -11.55 -4.27
C THR A 218 -0.42 -12.81 -3.90
N SER A 219 -1.59 -12.65 -3.29
CA SER A 219 -2.44 -13.76 -2.86
C SER A 219 -3.71 -13.78 -3.69
N TRP A 220 -4.05 -14.95 -4.23
CA TRP A 220 -5.30 -15.16 -4.91
C TRP A 220 -6.43 -15.42 -3.90
N PRO A 221 -7.72 -15.21 -4.24
CA PRO A 221 -8.84 -15.36 -3.30
C PRO A 221 -8.91 -16.71 -2.60
N PHE A 222 -8.37 -17.77 -3.21
CA PHE A 222 -8.30 -19.11 -2.63
C PHE A 222 -7.06 -19.37 -1.76
N ASP A 223 -6.13 -18.42 -1.68
CA ASP A 223 -4.96 -18.53 -0.80
C ASP A 223 -5.34 -18.28 0.67
N GLN A 224 -4.63 -18.94 1.58
CA GLN A 224 -4.81 -18.70 3.03
C GLN A 224 -4.35 -17.29 3.44
N ASN A 225 -3.30 -16.77 2.77
CA ASN A 225 -2.80 -15.42 3.01
C ASN A 225 -3.60 -14.44 2.14
N LYS A 226 -4.21 -13.45 2.78
CA LYS A 226 -4.99 -12.42 2.10
C LYS A 226 -4.09 -11.39 1.43
N SER A 227 -4.52 -10.88 0.28
CA SER A 227 -3.88 -9.74 -0.39
C SER A 227 -4.15 -8.44 0.40
N TYR A 228 -3.40 -7.37 0.06
CA TYR A 228 -3.70 -6.06 0.63
C TYR A 228 -5.11 -5.57 0.26
N ALA A 229 -5.58 -5.86 -0.93
CA ALA A 229 -6.95 -5.52 -1.36
C ALA A 229 -8.00 -6.25 -0.51
N ASP A 230 -7.84 -7.57 -0.28
CA ASP A 230 -8.73 -8.34 0.60
C ASP A 230 -8.74 -7.79 2.02
N LEU A 231 -7.58 -7.33 2.51
CA LEU A 231 -7.51 -6.74 3.84
C LEU A 231 -8.22 -5.39 3.91
N VAL A 232 -8.00 -4.53 2.92
CA VAL A 232 -8.69 -3.24 2.81
C VAL A 232 -10.20 -3.46 2.74
N GLU A 233 -10.65 -4.41 1.91
CA GLU A 233 -12.05 -4.78 1.81
C GLU A 233 -12.61 -5.25 3.15
N ARG A 234 -11.92 -6.16 3.84
CA ARG A 234 -12.31 -6.63 5.18
C ARG A 234 -12.44 -5.49 6.19
N VAL A 235 -11.47 -4.57 6.22
CA VAL A 235 -11.47 -3.44 7.18
C VAL A 235 -12.59 -2.46 6.88
N LEU A 236 -12.85 -2.19 5.58
CA LEU A 236 -13.86 -1.21 5.16
C LEU A 236 -15.28 -1.75 5.20
N TYR A 237 -15.48 -3.07 5.11
CA TYR A 237 -16.80 -3.71 5.07
C TYR A 237 -17.06 -4.62 6.27
N LYS A 238 -16.15 -4.72 7.26
CA LYS A 238 -16.51 -5.28 8.55
C LYS A 238 -17.59 -4.38 9.16
N GLU A 239 -18.80 -4.89 9.17
CA GLU A 239 -19.85 -4.35 10.02
C GLU A 239 -19.35 -4.48 11.47
N THR A 240 -19.40 -3.40 12.20
CA THR A 240 -19.21 -3.40 13.66
C THR A 240 -20.36 -4.21 14.23
N SER A 241 -20.12 -5.51 14.44
CA SER A 241 -20.98 -6.38 15.24
C SER A 241 -20.91 -5.97 16.71
#